data_abf38366b3d2ea55aeba87dd9386f06b
#
_entry.id   abf38366b3d2ea55aeba87dd9386f06b
#
_cell.length_a   1.000
_cell.length_b   1.000
_cell.length_c   1.000
_cell.angle_alpha   90.00
_cell.angle_beta   90.00
_cell.angle_gamma   90.00
#
_symmetry.space_group_name_H-M   'P 1'
#
loop_
_entity.id
_entity.type
_entity.pdbx_description
1 polymer ?
#
loop_
_entity_poly.entity_id
_entity_poly.type
_entity_poly.pdbx_seq_one_letter_code
_entity_poly.pdbx_strand_id
1 'polypeptide(L)'
;MPRKKEVISGNFVRYDAVVLGSGPAGEGAAMKLAKAGKRVAIVDIREQLGGNCTHVGTIPSKALRQTVSSIIRYQRDPMFQKVGEWKKFTMKQVLSNAHRVIQQQVATHTRFYDRNNIDVFHGRAYIQDKNTVIVFNPEGVKETIVFDQLVIATGSRPYQPQGLDFKHPRVFDSDKILDLDFTIQKIIIYGAGVIGCEYASIFIGLNHKVDLINTQQKLLSYLDDEIADALSYHLREQGVLIRHNEQIDHLETHDDYVEPVSYTTFHNPDYIG
;
A
#
# COMPACT_ATOMS: atom_id res chain seq x y z
N MET A 1 -28.95 -21.72 -7.82
CA MET A 1 -30.00 -21.09 -6.96
C MET A 1 -29.27 -20.48 -5.76
N PRO A 2 -29.45 -19.20 -5.42
CA PRO A 2 -28.86 -18.63 -4.22
C PRO A 2 -29.43 -19.38 -3.00
N ARG A 3 -28.52 -19.89 -2.14
CA ARG A 3 -28.90 -20.51 -0.89
C ARG A 3 -29.55 -19.44 0.01
N LYS A 4 -30.78 -19.68 0.51
CA LYS A 4 -31.45 -18.74 1.43
C LYS A 4 -30.57 -18.50 2.66
N LYS A 5 -30.53 -17.25 3.12
CA LYS A 5 -29.92 -16.88 4.40
C LYS A 5 -30.63 -17.65 5.51
N GLU A 6 -29.91 -18.51 6.21
CA GLU A 6 -30.44 -19.23 7.35
C GLU A 6 -30.39 -18.28 8.56
N VAL A 7 -31.51 -17.59 8.79
CA VAL A 7 -31.66 -16.68 9.93
C VAL A 7 -32.06 -17.56 11.12
N ILE A 8 -31.14 -17.77 12.04
CA ILE A 8 -31.46 -18.36 13.34
C ILE A 8 -32.15 -17.25 14.14
N SER A 9 -33.28 -17.55 14.75
CA SER A 9 -34.19 -16.62 15.44
C SER A 9 -33.51 -15.47 16.15
N GLY A 10 -33.81 -14.22 15.70
CA GLY A 10 -33.12 -12.99 16.13
C GLY A 10 -31.90 -12.73 15.28
N ASN A 11 -31.84 -11.70 14.49
CA ASN A 11 -30.77 -11.08 13.66
C ASN A 11 -29.39 -11.77 13.53
N PHE A 12 -29.26 -13.10 13.73
CA PHE A 12 -28.04 -13.88 13.63
C PHE A 12 -27.98 -14.59 12.29
N VAL A 13 -26.89 -14.42 11.56
CA VAL A 13 -26.65 -15.18 10.34
C VAL A 13 -25.48 -16.14 10.59
N ARG A 14 -25.68 -17.43 10.25
CA ARG A 14 -24.64 -18.46 10.44
C ARG A 14 -23.92 -18.77 9.13
N TYR A 15 -22.61 -18.97 9.22
CA TYR A 15 -21.73 -19.37 8.14
C TYR A 15 -20.86 -20.56 8.54
N ASP A 16 -20.44 -21.37 7.57
CA ASP A 16 -19.41 -22.39 7.80
C ASP A 16 -18.06 -21.73 8.09
N ALA A 17 -17.79 -20.60 7.42
CA ALA A 17 -16.57 -19.85 7.65
C ALA A 17 -16.78 -18.33 7.52
N VAL A 18 -16.09 -17.58 8.38
CA VAL A 18 -15.95 -16.14 8.28
C VAL A 18 -14.49 -15.79 8.01
N VAL A 19 -14.26 -14.89 7.07
CA VAL A 19 -12.94 -14.40 6.71
C VAL A 19 -12.85 -12.91 7.05
N LEU A 20 -11.88 -12.52 7.88
CA LEU A 20 -11.62 -11.13 8.23
C LEU A 20 -10.54 -10.54 7.31
N GLY A 21 -10.95 -9.65 6.43
CA GLY A 21 -10.13 -8.98 5.42
C GLY A 21 -10.33 -9.55 4.01
N SER A 22 -10.48 -8.66 3.02
CA SER A 22 -10.70 -8.97 1.61
C SER A 22 -9.44 -8.87 0.74
N GLY A 23 -8.27 -8.77 1.37
CA GLY A 23 -6.98 -8.79 0.66
C GLY A 23 -6.69 -10.17 0.03
N PRO A 24 -5.55 -10.34 -0.68
CA PRO A 24 -5.24 -11.57 -1.42
C PRO A 24 -5.34 -12.84 -0.59
N ALA A 25 -4.93 -12.81 0.68
CA ALA A 25 -5.01 -13.97 1.58
C ALA A 25 -6.47 -14.31 1.91
N GLY A 26 -7.28 -13.29 2.24
CA GLY A 26 -8.70 -13.48 2.56
C GLY A 26 -9.50 -13.91 1.34
N GLU A 27 -9.28 -13.27 0.19
CA GLU A 27 -9.92 -13.68 -1.08
C GLU A 27 -9.59 -15.14 -1.42
N GLY A 28 -8.30 -15.52 -1.37
CA GLY A 28 -7.87 -16.88 -1.64
C GLY A 28 -8.56 -17.91 -0.74
N ALA A 29 -8.65 -17.62 0.56
CA ALA A 29 -9.34 -18.47 1.54
C ALA A 29 -10.84 -18.56 1.25
N ALA A 30 -11.51 -17.42 1.07
CA ALA A 30 -12.96 -17.36 0.82
C ALA A 30 -13.34 -18.10 -0.47
N MET A 31 -12.60 -17.87 -1.55
CA MET A 31 -12.84 -18.55 -2.83
C MET A 31 -12.63 -20.07 -2.73
N LYS A 32 -11.61 -20.51 -2.01
CA LYS A 32 -11.35 -21.93 -1.82
C LYS A 32 -12.47 -22.60 -1.04
N LEU A 33 -12.90 -21.98 0.04
CA LEU A 33 -13.99 -22.47 0.90
C LEU A 33 -15.32 -22.48 0.14
N ALA A 34 -15.65 -21.42 -0.59
CA ALA A 34 -16.88 -21.34 -1.38
C ALA A 34 -16.92 -22.42 -2.48
N LYS A 35 -15.80 -22.67 -3.17
CA LYS A 35 -15.70 -23.76 -4.16
C LYS A 35 -15.80 -25.15 -3.53
N ALA A 36 -15.44 -25.29 -2.26
CA ALA A 36 -15.66 -26.53 -1.50
C ALA A 36 -17.12 -26.67 -1.00
N GLY A 37 -18.04 -25.80 -1.45
CA GLY A 37 -19.46 -25.86 -1.09
C GLY A 37 -19.79 -25.27 0.28
N LYS A 38 -18.84 -24.58 0.92
CA LYS A 38 -19.04 -23.93 2.22
C LYS A 38 -19.78 -22.62 2.04
N ARG A 39 -20.56 -22.26 3.04
CA ARG A 39 -21.19 -20.94 3.16
C ARG A 39 -20.20 -19.99 3.83
N VAL A 40 -19.79 -18.97 3.09
CA VAL A 40 -18.69 -18.08 3.48
C VAL A 40 -19.15 -16.63 3.56
N ALA A 41 -18.72 -15.93 4.61
CA ALA A 41 -18.79 -14.48 4.70
C ALA A 41 -17.39 -13.88 4.72
N ILE A 42 -17.23 -12.71 4.09
CA ILE A 42 -16.08 -11.83 4.25
C ILE A 42 -16.50 -10.59 5.03
N VAL A 43 -15.63 -10.16 5.95
CA VAL A 43 -15.77 -8.88 6.66
C VAL A 43 -14.56 -8.02 6.33
N ASP A 44 -14.79 -6.82 5.80
CA ASP A 44 -13.73 -5.85 5.58
C ASP A 44 -14.09 -4.48 6.15
N ILE A 45 -13.11 -3.80 6.73
CA ILE A 45 -13.28 -2.45 7.27
C ILE A 45 -13.45 -1.41 6.17
N ARG A 46 -12.88 -1.66 4.99
CA ARG A 46 -13.02 -0.82 3.81
C ARG A 46 -14.32 -1.14 3.09
N GLU A 47 -14.99 -0.12 2.60
CA GLU A 47 -16.17 -0.29 1.75
C GLU A 47 -15.80 -0.99 0.43
N GLN A 48 -14.62 -0.68 -0.11
CA GLN A 48 -14.14 -1.26 -1.35
C GLN A 48 -13.24 -2.47 -1.08
N LEU A 49 -13.56 -3.59 -1.72
CA LEU A 49 -12.88 -4.87 -1.57
C LEU A 49 -11.48 -4.89 -2.22
N GLY A 50 -10.64 -5.83 -1.80
CA GLY A 50 -9.31 -6.08 -2.40
C GLY A 50 -8.12 -5.81 -1.48
N GLY A 51 -8.36 -5.23 -0.29
CA GLY A 51 -7.32 -4.98 0.72
C GLY A 51 -6.21 -4.04 0.27
N ASN A 52 -5.11 -4.00 1.01
CA ASN A 52 -3.99 -3.09 0.76
C ASN A 52 -3.32 -3.30 -0.60
N CYS A 53 -3.23 -4.54 -1.10
CA CYS A 53 -2.64 -4.82 -2.41
C CYS A 53 -3.36 -4.13 -3.57
N THR A 54 -4.69 -3.98 -3.46
CA THR A 54 -5.51 -3.31 -4.47
C THR A 54 -5.50 -1.80 -4.32
N HIS A 55 -5.55 -1.29 -3.09
CA HIS A 55 -5.82 0.13 -2.84
C HIS A 55 -4.58 0.99 -2.64
N VAL A 56 -3.54 0.48 -1.98
CA VAL A 56 -2.41 1.31 -1.52
C VAL A 56 -1.03 0.71 -1.78
N GLY A 57 -0.95 -0.60 -2.09
CA GLY A 57 0.32 -1.29 -2.22
C GLY A 57 0.65 -1.71 -3.65
N THR A 58 0.72 -2.98 -3.88
CA THR A 58 1.30 -3.63 -5.07
C THR A 58 0.70 -3.16 -6.39
N ILE A 59 -0.64 -3.12 -6.51
CA ILE A 59 -1.31 -2.82 -7.78
C ILE A 59 -1.15 -1.35 -8.16
N PRO A 60 -1.50 -0.38 -7.31
CA PRO A 60 -1.35 1.04 -7.66
C PRO A 60 0.09 1.47 -7.85
N SER A 61 1.05 0.97 -7.07
CA SER A 61 2.46 1.34 -7.25
C SER A 61 3.02 0.82 -8.58
N LYS A 62 2.64 -0.39 -9.01
CA LYS A 62 3.02 -0.92 -10.34
C LYS A 62 2.35 -0.15 -11.48
N ALA A 63 1.07 0.23 -11.34
CA ALA A 63 0.39 1.05 -12.32
C ALA A 63 1.03 2.44 -12.43
N LEU A 64 1.41 3.04 -11.30
CA LEU A 64 2.15 4.30 -11.24
C LEU A 64 3.53 4.17 -11.90
N ARG A 65 4.29 3.14 -11.55
CA ARG A 65 5.60 2.87 -12.16
C ARG A 65 5.50 2.69 -13.68
N GLN A 66 4.48 1.98 -14.16
CA GLN A 66 4.23 1.80 -15.60
C GLN A 66 3.95 3.13 -16.29
N THR A 67 3.14 4.00 -15.67
CA THR A 67 2.85 5.35 -16.17
C THR A 67 4.14 6.17 -16.29
N VAL A 68 4.95 6.19 -15.21
CA VAL A 68 6.23 6.91 -15.19
C VAL A 68 7.20 6.36 -16.24
N SER A 69 7.29 5.04 -16.39
CA SER A 69 8.12 4.42 -17.42
C SER A 69 7.69 4.82 -18.84
N SER A 70 6.38 4.95 -19.07
CA SER A 70 5.85 5.42 -20.35
C SER A 70 6.19 6.88 -20.62
N ILE A 71 6.11 7.73 -19.58
CA ILE A 71 6.52 9.15 -19.67
C ILE A 71 8.00 9.26 -20.00
N ILE A 72 8.87 8.53 -19.29
CA ILE A 72 10.32 8.54 -19.53
C ILE A 72 10.63 8.10 -20.96
N ARG A 73 10.00 7.00 -21.43
CA ARG A 73 10.20 6.49 -22.77
C ARG A 73 9.79 7.52 -23.81
N TYR A 74 8.62 8.12 -23.64
CA TYR A 74 8.14 9.21 -24.51
C TYR A 74 9.12 10.37 -24.55
N GLN A 75 9.64 10.80 -23.39
CA GLN A 75 10.60 11.90 -23.27
C GLN A 75 11.96 11.63 -23.91
N ARG A 76 12.40 10.38 -23.92
CA ARG A 76 13.69 9.96 -24.49
C ARG A 76 13.65 9.62 -25.97
N ASP A 77 12.46 9.44 -26.55
CA ASP A 77 12.32 9.07 -27.95
C ASP A 77 12.62 10.26 -28.87
N PRO A 78 13.63 10.16 -29.76
CA PRO A 78 14.03 11.22 -30.67
C PRO A 78 12.91 11.70 -31.60
N MET A 79 11.94 10.85 -31.91
CA MET A 79 10.79 11.21 -32.74
C MET A 79 9.91 12.23 -32.02
N PHE A 80 9.65 12.01 -30.74
CA PHE A 80 8.80 12.89 -29.95
C PHE A 80 9.53 14.16 -29.49
N GLN A 81 10.86 14.12 -29.36
CA GLN A 81 11.67 15.32 -29.04
C GLN A 81 11.54 16.45 -30.08
N LYS A 82 11.14 16.12 -31.29
CA LYS A 82 10.99 17.07 -32.42
C LYS A 82 9.58 17.66 -32.52
N VAL A 83 8.59 17.16 -31.78
CA VAL A 83 7.17 17.42 -32.01
C VAL A 83 6.58 18.56 -31.16
N GLY A 84 7.32 19.13 -30.23
CA GLY A 84 6.86 20.28 -29.46
C GLY A 84 7.30 20.38 -28.01
N GLU A 85 6.77 21.38 -27.31
CA GLU A 85 7.09 21.64 -25.90
C GLU A 85 6.64 20.48 -25.00
N TRP A 86 7.52 20.05 -24.12
CA TRP A 86 7.26 19.02 -23.13
C TRP A 86 6.21 19.49 -22.12
N LYS A 87 5.02 18.92 -22.18
CA LYS A 87 4.03 19.13 -21.13
C LYS A 87 4.49 18.45 -19.84
N LYS A 88 4.66 19.23 -18.79
CA LYS A 88 4.85 18.69 -17.44
C LYS A 88 3.52 18.07 -17.00
N PHE A 89 3.56 16.78 -16.62
CA PHE A 89 2.38 16.12 -16.06
C PHE A 89 2.25 16.51 -14.58
N THR A 90 1.04 16.82 -14.16
CA THR A 90 0.73 17.02 -12.74
C THR A 90 0.67 15.67 -12.03
N MET A 91 0.92 15.63 -10.72
CA MET A 91 0.77 14.40 -9.94
C MET A 91 -0.63 13.79 -10.10
N LYS A 92 -1.67 14.60 -10.11
CA LYS A 92 -3.06 14.16 -10.36
C LYS A 92 -3.19 13.41 -11.70
N GLN A 93 -2.56 13.88 -12.76
CA GLN A 93 -2.58 13.20 -14.07
C GLN A 93 -1.81 11.86 -14.02
N VAL A 94 -0.65 11.85 -13.37
CA VAL A 94 0.18 10.65 -13.21
C VAL A 94 -0.55 9.59 -12.38
N LEU A 95 -1.20 9.98 -11.29
CA LEU A 95 -1.96 9.09 -10.41
C LEU A 95 -3.28 8.61 -11.03
N SER A 96 -3.84 9.32 -12.00
CA SER A 96 -5.15 8.99 -12.60
C SER A 96 -5.22 7.57 -13.16
N ASN A 97 -4.12 7.08 -13.76
CA ASN A 97 -4.05 5.71 -14.26
C ASN A 97 -4.07 4.67 -13.12
N ALA A 98 -3.38 4.94 -12.03
CA ALA A 98 -3.40 4.06 -10.85
C ALA A 98 -4.81 3.96 -10.27
N HIS A 99 -5.52 5.09 -10.11
CA HIS A 99 -6.90 5.12 -9.66
C HIS A 99 -7.85 4.33 -10.58
N ARG A 100 -7.69 4.47 -11.91
CA ARG A 100 -8.48 3.70 -12.88
C ARG A 100 -8.23 2.18 -12.72
N VAL A 101 -6.99 1.77 -12.53
CA VAL A 101 -6.65 0.36 -12.32
C VAL A 101 -7.25 -0.16 -11.01
N ILE A 102 -7.20 0.62 -9.92
CA ILE A 102 -7.84 0.27 -8.65
C ILE A 102 -9.34 0.01 -8.85
N GLN A 103 -10.05 0.92 -9.51
CA GLN A 103 -11.49 0.78 -9.78
C GLN A 103 -11.80 -0.49 -10.58
N GLN A 104 -11.01 -0.82 -11.58
CA GLN A 104 -11.17 -2.06 -12.36
C GLN A 104 -10.95 -3.30 -11.51
N GLN A 105 -9.97 -3.28 -10.60
CA GLN A 105 -9.72 -4.40 -9.68
C GLN A 105 -10.87 -4.58 -8.69
N VAL A 106 -11.34 -3.50 -8.08
CA VAL A 106 -12.51 -3.53 -7.16
C VAL A 106 -13.72 -4.16 -7.85
N ALA A 107 -14.06 -3.70 -9.06
CA ALA A 107 -15.15 -4.27 -9.83
C ALA A 107 -14.96 -5.76 -10.16
N THR A 108 -13.71 -6.20 -10.32
CA THR A 108 -13.38 -7.61 -10.56
C THR A 108 -13.57 -8.46 -9.28
N HIS A 109 -13.07 -7.99 -8.13
CA HIS A 109 -13.26 -8.66 -6.85
C HIS A 109 -14.73 -8.78 -6.49
N THR A 110 -15.51 -7.70 -6.62
CA THR A 110 -16.97 -7.73 -6.36
C THR A 110 -17.64 -8.81 -7.21
N ARG A 111 -17.38 -8.85 -8.51
CA ARG A 111 -17.94 -9.90 -9.40
C ARG A 111 -17.51 -11.32 -9.00
N PHE A 112 -16.30 -11.50 -8.48
CA PHE A 112 -15.83 -12.80 -8.02
C PHE A 112 -16.62 -13.27 -6.78
N TYR A 113 -16.83 -12.38 -5.82
CA TYR A 113 -17.62 -12.70 -4.62
C TYR A 113 -19.07 -13.00 -4.97
N ASP A 114 -19.70 -12.19 -5.80
CA ASP A 114 -21.09 -12.40 -6.25
C ASP A 114 -21.25 -13.76 -6.95
N ARG A 115 -20.36 -14.09 -7.90
CA ARG A 115 -20.41 -15.37 -8.63
C ARG A 115 -20.24 -16.60 -7.76
N ASN A 116 -19.53 -16.47 -6.64
CA ASN A 116 -19.29 -17.57 -5.72
C ASN A 116 -20.23 -17.54 -4.50
N ASN A 117 -21.25 -16.65 -4.51
CA ASN A 117 -22.23 -16.49 -3.43
C ASN A 117 -21.55 -16.29 -2.06
N ILE A 118 -20.52 -15.45 -2.02
CA ILE A 118 -19.84 -15.04 -0.80
C ILE A 118 -20.50 -13.76 -0.31
N ASP A 119 -21.04 -13.79 0.91
CA ASP A 119 -21.64 -12.62 1.52
C ASP A 119 -20.53 -11.66 2.02
N VAL A 120 -20.70 -10.37 1.76
CA VAL A 120 -19.74 -9.33 2.15
C VAL A 120 -20.37 -8.42 3.19
N PHE A 121 -19.63 -8.21 4.29
CA PHE A 121 -19.99 -7.29 5.38
C PHE A 121 -18.97 -6.17 5.46
N HIS A 122 -19.41 -4.93 5.43
CA HIS A 122 -18.57 -3.76 5.55
C HIS A 122 -18.58 -3.23 6.97
N GLY A 123 -17.42 -3.22 7.62
CA GLY A 123 -17.30 -2.71 8.96
C GLY A 123 -16.14 -3.27 9.75
N ARG A 124 -16.02 -2.80 10.98
CA ARG A 124 -15.00 -3.28 11.91
C ARG A 124 -15.48 -4.52 12.64
N ALA A 125 -14.75 -5.61 12.48
CA ALA A 125 -15.05 -6.87 13.15
C ALA A 125 -14.42 -6.93 14.55
N TYR A 126 -15.17 -7.48 15.50
CA TYR A 126 -14.71 -7.82 16.84
C TYR A 126 -15.05 -9.27 17.14
N ILE A 127 -14.04 -10.05 17.50
CA ILE A 127 -14.23 -11.44 17.91
C ILE A 127 -14.80 -11.43 19.32
N GLN A 128 -16.08 -11.82 19.46
CA GLN A 128 -16.76 -11.85 20.75
C GLN A 128 -16.43 -13.12 21.53
N ASP A 129 -16.45 -14.25 20.84
CA ASP A 129 -16.12 -15.56 21.38
C ASP A 129 -15.58 -16.49 20.28
N LYS A 130 -15.40 -17.77 20.59
CA LYS A 130 -14.83 -18.78 19.67
C LYS A 130 -15.62 -19.01 18.38
N ASN A 131 -16.90 -18.61 18.35
CA ASN A 131 -17.79 -18.87 17.22
C ASN A 131 -18.59 -17.62 16.79
N THR A 132 -18.32 -16.45 17.37
CA THR A 132 -19.13 -15.25 17.14
C THR A 132 -18.25 -14.05 16.84
N VAL A 133 -18.55 -13.35 15.74
CA VAL A 133 -18.00 -12.05 15.38
C VAL A 133 -19.11 -11.01 15.38
N ILE A 134 -18.82 -9.84 15.93
CA ILE A 134 -19.66 -8.65 15.83
C ILE A 134 -19.04 -7.72 14.83
N VAL A 135 -19.83 -7.25 13.86
CA VAL A 135 -19.42 -6.26 12.87
C VAL A 135 -20.15 -4.96 13.14
N PHE A 136 -19.41 -3.87 13.28
CA PHE A 136 -19.97 -2.52 13.34
C PHE A 136 -19.72 -1.86 11.99
N ASN A 137 -20.80 -1.55 11.29
CA ASN A 137 -20.69 -0.79 10.05
C ASN A 137 -20.38 0.70 10.32
N PRO A 138 -20.06 1.50 9.29
CA PRO A 138 -19.77 2.93 9.46
C PRO A 138 -20.92 3.74 10.10
N GLU A 139 -22.15 3.27 9.96
CA GLU A 139 -23.37 3.89 10.53
C GLU A 139 -23.62 3.48 11.98
N GLY A 140 -22.75 2.63 12.54
CA GLY A 140 -22.87 2.14 13.91
C GLY A 140 -23.86 0.98 14.09
N VAL A 141 -24.41 0.45 13.02
CA VAL A 141 -25.29 -0.72 13.08
C VAL A 141 -24.48 -1.96 13.41
N LYS A 142 -24.96 -2.71 14.38
CA LYS A 142 -24.36 -3.94 14.88
C LYS A 142 -24.93 -5.15 14.15
N GLU A 143 -24.09 -5.94 13.51
CA GLU A 143 -24.43 -7.24 12.95
C GLU A 143 -23.68 -8.35 13.69
N THR A 144 -24.37 -9.42 14.03
CA THR A 144 -23.77 -10.57 14.72
C THR A 144 -23.73 -11.76 13.78
N ILE A 145 -22.51 -12.29 13.58
CA ILE A 145 -22.24 -13.39 12.66
C ILE A 145 -21.74 -14.59 13.46
N VAL A 146 -22.41 -15.73 13.32
CA VAL A 146 -22.01 -17.00 13.94
C VAL A 146 -21.30 -17.86 12.90
N PHE A 147 -20.23 -18.54 13.29
CA PHE A 147 -19.42 -19.31 12.37
C PHE A 147 -18.87 -20.59 13.02
N ASP A 148 -18.48 -21.54 12.17
CA ASP A 148 -17.76 -22.74 12.60
C ASP A 148 -16.24 -22.55 12.52
N GLN A 149 -15.75 -21.78 11.52
CA GLN A 149 -14.33 -21.52 11.28
C GLN A 149 -14.10 -20.03 11.05
N LEU A 150 -12.99 -19.52 11.59
CA LEU A 150 -12.54 -18.15 11.40
C LEU A 150 -11.18 -18.11 10.70
N VAL A 151 -11.11 -17.31 9.63
CA VAL A 151 -9.85 -16.99 8.95
C VAL A 151 -9.48 -15.53 9.21
N ILE A 152 -8.35 -15.28 9.83
CA ILE A 152 -7.85 -13.94 10.11
C ILE A 152 -6.85 -13.56 9.00
N ALA A 153 -7.24 -12.62 8.13
CA ALA A 153 -6.46 -12.15 6.98
C ALA A 153 -6.43 -10.62 6.92
N THR A 154 -6.27 -9.98 8.08
CA THR A 154 -6.41 -8.52 8.28
C THR A 154 -5.26 -7.70 7.71
N GLY A 155 -4.21 -8.34 7.19
CA GLY A 155 -3.08 -7.68 6.53
C GLY A 155 -2.18 -6.92 7.51
N SER A 156 -1.54 -5.87 7.00
CA SER A 156 -0.58 -5.03 7.74
C SER A 156 -0.84 -3.55 7.49
N ARG A 157 -0.19 -2.71 8.28
CA ARG A 157 -0.18 -1.25 8.13
C ARG A 157 1.26 -0.77 8.03
N PRO A 158 1.51 0.38 7.39
CA PRO A 158 2.80 1.04 7.46
C PRO A 158 3.21 1.29 8.92
N TYR A 159 4.48 1.05 9.21
CA TYR A 159 5.04 1.45 10.49
C TYR A 159 5.22 2.97 10.48
N GLN A 160 4.73 3.61 11.53
CA GLN A 160 4.90 5.05 11.76
C GLN A 160 5.86 5.23 12.93
N PRO A 161 7.10 5.67 12.69
CA PRO A 161 8.08 5.92 13.76
C PRO A 161 7.55 6.93 14.77
N GLN A 162 7.89 6.71 16.05
CA GLN A 162 7.62 7.69 17.10
C GLN A 162 8.44 8.96 16.85
N GLY A 163 7.87 10.11 17.19
CA GLY A 163 8.53 11.41 16.98
C GLY A 163 8.29 12.05 15.61
N LEU A 164 7.65 11.34 14.67
CA LEU A 164 7.25 11.91 13.37
C LEU A 164 5.75 12.21 13.36
N ASP A 165 5.39 13.47 13.04
CA ASP A 165 3.98 13.88 12.98
C ASP A 165 3.35 13.54 11.62
N PHE A 166 2.69 12.39 11.54
CA PHE A 166 1.93 11.95 10.36
C PHE A 166 0.59 12.70 10.15
N LYS A 167 0.26 13.67 11.00
CA LYS A 167 -0.87 14.59 10.76
C LYS A 167 -0.46 15.79 9.93
N HIS A 168 0.84 16.09 9.88
CA HIS A 168 1.35 17.17 9.06
C HIS A 168 1.09 16.89 7.57
N PRO A 169 0.57 17.86 6.76
CA PRO A 169 0.16 17.63 5.37
C PRO A 169 1.33 17.29 4.42
N ARG A 170 2.57 17.45 4.86
CA ARG A 170 3.78 17.11 4.08
C ARG A 170 4.47 15.82 4.56
N VAL A 171 3.88 15.11 5.53
CA VAL A 171 4.42 13.83 6.05
C VAL A 171 3.48 12.70 5.65
N PHE A 172 4.00 11.77 4.85
CA PHE A 172 3.24 10.67 4.27
C PHE A 172 3.84 9.33 4.66
N ASP A 173 2.99 8.36 4.90
CA ASP A 173 3.36 6.96 4.81
C ASP A 173 3.07 6.41 3.40
N SER A 174 3.45 5.16 3.17
CA SER A 174 3.27 4.51 1.85
C SER A 174 1.81 4.35 1.43
N ASP A 175 0.87 4.38 2.36
CA ASP A 175 -0.55 4.26 2.04
C ASP A 175 -1.14 5.58 1.55
N LYS A 176 -0.66 6.71 2.08
CA LYS A 176 -1.16 8.05 1.75
C LYS A 176 -0.49 8.69 0.53
N ILE A 177 0.63 8.15 0.06
CA ILE A 177 1.39 8.75 -1.05
C ILE A 177 0.60 8.80 -2.37
N LEU A 178 -0.42 7.96 -2.53
CA LEU A 178 -1.30 7.96 -3.70
C LEU A 178 -2.36 9.07 -3.69
N ASP A 179 -2.51 9.75 -2.55
CA ASP A 179 -3.48 10.85 -2.38
C ASP A 179 -2.83 12.23 -2.60
N LEU A 180 -1.61 12.27 -3.12
CA LEU A 180 -0.89 13.52 -3.38
C LEU A 180 -1.63 14.39 -4.40
N ASP A 181 -1.97 15.60 -4.00
CA ASP A 181 -2.69 16.58 -4.82
C ASP A 181 -1.90 17.86 -5.11
N PHE A 182 -0.66 17.96 -4.61
CA PHE A 182 0.21 19.13 -4.77
C PHE A 182 1.51 18.79 -5.52
N THR A 183 2.20 19.85 -5.95
CA THR A 183 3.47 19.73 -6.67
C THR A 183 4.60 19.48 -5.69
N ILE A 184 5.40 18.45 -5.96
CA ILE A 184 6.61 18.10 -5.20
C ILE A 184 7.82 18.67 -5.96
N GLN A 185 8.74 19.31 -5.26
CA GLN A 185 10.05 19.69 -5.80
C GLN A 185 11.12 18.70 -5.35
N LYS A 186 11.08 18.34 -4.07
CA LYS A 186 11.99 17.39 -3.45
C LYS A 186 11.18 16.48 -2.54
N ILE A 187 11.54 15.20 -2.53
CA ILE A 187 11.00 14.20 -1.61
C ILE A 187 12.12 13.54 -0.84
N ILE A 188 11.87 13.32 0.43
CA ILE A 188 12.76 12.57 1.31
C ILE A 188 12.03 11.28 1.68
N ILE A 189 12.68 10.16 1.45
CA ILE A 189 12.14 8.83 1.70
C ILE A 189 12.95 8.21 2.85
N TYR A 190 12.28 7.92 3.96
CA TYR A 190 12.88 7.28 5.12
C TYR A 190 12.59 5.79 5.14
N GLY A 191 13.64 5.00 4.92
CA GLY A 191 13.59 3.54 4.81
C GLY A 191 13.84 3.05 3.38
N ALA A 192 14.97 2.34 3.19
CA ALA A 192 15.40 1.82 1.90
C ALA A 192 15.05 0.33 1.71
N GLY A 193 13.87 -0.07 2.18
CA GLY A 193 13.24 -1.34 1.85
C GLY A 193 12.62 -1.31 0.44
N VAL A 194 11.86 -2.37 0.08
CA VAL A 194 11.22 -2.51 -1.24
C VAL A 194 10.40 -1.28 -1.61
N ILE A 195 9.54 -0.83 -0.69
CA ILE A 195 8.62 0.29 -0.92
C ILE A 195 9.42 1.59 -1.13
N GLY A 196 10.40 1.87 -0.25
CA GLY A 196 11.22 3.08 -0.37
C GLY A 196 12.01 3.14 -1.67
N CYS A 197 12.65 2.04 -2.07
CA CYS A 197 13.37 1.94 -3.34
C CYS A 197 12.44 2.08 -4.55
N GLU A 198 11.24 1.50 -4.49
CA GLU A 198 10.24 1.62 -5.56
C GLU A 198 9.81 3.08 -5.74
N TYR A 199 9.40 3.77 -4.65
CA TYR A 199 9.01 5.17 -4.73
C TYR A 199 10.18 6.09 -5.08
N ALA A 200 11.41 5.82 -4.60
CA ALA A 200 12.59 6.56 -5.05
C ALA A 200 12.74 6.51 -6.57
N SER A 201 12.59 5.32 -7.17
CA SER A 201 12.67 5.13 -8.62
C SER A 201 11.51 5.78 -9.38
N ILE A 202 10.33 5.90 -8.78
CA ILE A 202 9.16 6.57 -9.37
C ILE A 202 9.36 8.08 -9.38
N PHE A 203 9.72 8.67 -8.24
CA PHE A 203 9.85 10.12 -8.13
C PHE A 203 11.06 10.68 -8.89
N ILE A 204 12.19 9.97 -8.88
CA ILE A 204 13.33 10.39 -9.72
C ILE A 204 12.98 10.32 -11.21
N GLY A 205 12.18 9.32 -11.62
CA GLY A 205 11.68 9.20 -12.98
C GLY A 205 10.71 10.31 -13.41
N LEU A 206 10.13 11.02 -12.45
CA LEU A 206 9.31 12.22 -12.65
C LEU A 206 10.11 13.53 -12.56
N ASN A 207 11.44 13.45 -12.52
CA ASN A 207 12.39 14.57 -12.38
C ASN A 207 12.26 15.35 -11.05
N HIS A 208 11.81 14.67 -9.98
CA HIS A 208 11.89 15.23 -8.64
C HIS A 208 13.27 14.96 -8.03
N LYS A 209 13.73 15.82 -7.13
CA LYS A 209 14.90 15.54 -6.30
C LYS A 209 14.51 14.51 -5.24
N VAL A 210 15.31 13.46 -5.09
CA VAL A 210 15.03 12.35 -4.17
C VAL A 210 16.21 12.11 -3.26
N ASP A 211 15.99 12.23 -1.95
CA ASP A 211 16.91 11.78 -0.90
C ASP A 211 16.32 10.50 -0.30
N LEU A 212 17.08 9.40 -0.33
CA LEU A 212 16.71 8.11 0.26
C LEU A 212 17.59 7.87 1.49
N ILE A 213 16.98 7.97 2.68
CA ILE A 213 17.66 7.77 3.96
C ILE A 213 17.51 6.32 4.38
N ASN A 214 18.63 5.67 4.64
CA ASN A 214 18.72 4.27 5.01
C ASN A 214 19.46 4.10 6.34
N THR A 215 18.82 3.48 7.31
CA THR A 215 19.43 3.18 8.61
C THR A 215 20.44 2.03 8.57
N GLN A 216 20.51 1.29 7.45
CA GLN A 216 21.40 0.17 7.22
C GLN A 216 22.54 0.57 6.27
N GLN A 217 23.59 -0.25 6.22
CA GLN A 217 24.73 -0.05 5.33
C GLN A 217 24.40 -0.27 3.85
N LYS A 218 23.38 -1.10 3.55
CA LYS A 218 22.99 -1.47 2.18
C LYS A 218 21.49 -1.35 1.99
N LEU A 219 21.07 -1.09 0.75
CA LEU A 219 19.67 -1.21 0.36
C LEU A 219 19.24 -2.67 0.45
N LEU A 220 17.97 -2.92 0.80
CA LEU A 220 17.39 -4.28 0.74
C LEU A 220 18.31 -5.32 1.38
N SER A 221 18.72 -5.12 2.62
CA SER A 221 19.76 -5.88 3.35
C SER A 221 19.55 -7.39 3.42
N TYR A 222 18.42 -7.89 2.98
CA TYR A 222 18.07 -9.33 2.88
C TYR A 222 18.35 -9.94 1.49
N LEU A 223 18.78 -9.14 0.52
CA LEU A 223 19.18 -9.59 -0.81
C LEU A 223 20.70 -9.81 -0.89
N ASP A 224 21.10 -10.56 -1.92
CA ASP A 224 22.51 -10.70 -2.27
C ASP A 224 23.16 -9.34 -2.51
N ASP A 225 24.40 -9.19 -2.06
CA ASP A 225 25.13 -7.94 -2.11
C ASP A 225 25.23 -7.39 -3.53
N GLU A 226 25.53 -8.24 -4.51
CA GLU A 226 25.65 -7.83 -5.93
C GLU A 226 24.35 -7.21 -6.46
N ILE A 227 23.20 -7.74 -6.05
CA ILE A 227 21.89 -7.22 -6.47
C ILE A 227 21.59 -5.89 -5.77
N ALA A 228 21.87 -5.79 -4.47
CA ALA A 228 21.69 -4.56 -3.71
C ALA A 228 22.58 -3.43 -4.21
N ASP A 229 23.84 -3.74 -4.51
CA ASP A 229 24.83 -2.80 -5.03
C ASP A 229 24.46 -2.34 -6.46
N ALA A 230 24.03 -3.25 -7.33
CA ALA A 230 23.55 -2.92 -8.67
C ALA A 230 22.34 -1.96 -8.62
N LEU A 231 21.38 -2.20 -7.71
CA LEU A 231 20.25 -1.29 -7.52
C LEU A 231 20.71 0.07 -6.99
N SER A 232 21.61 0.09 -6.01
CA SER A 232 22.15 1.32 -5.43
C SER A 232 22.86 2.15 -6.49
N TYR A 233 23.71 1.51 -7.31
CA TYR A 233 24.40 2.16 -8.42
C TYR A 233 23.40 2.77 -9.42
N HIS A 234 22.39 1.99 -9.82
CA HIS A 234 21.40 2.44 -10.79
C HIS A 234 20.54 3.63 -10.28
N LEU A 235 20.14 3.62 -9.00
CA LEU A 235 19.41 4.74 -8.39
C LEU A 235 20.28 6.00 -8.32
N ARG A 236 21.57 5.87 -7.94
CA ARG A 236 22.54 6.99 -7.91
C ARG A 236 22.81 7.55 -9.29
N GLU A 237 22.97 6.70 -10.30
CA GLU A 237 23.13 7.11 -11.70
C GLU A 237 21.94 7.94 -12.20
N GLN A 238 20.72 7.62 -11.71
CA GLN A 238 19.52 8.42 -12.02
C GLN A 238 19.44 9.72 -11.21
N GLY A 239 20.30 9.95 -10.22
CA GLY A 239 20.36 11.16 -9.42
C GLY A 239 19.72 11.05 -8.04
N VAL A 240 19.38 9.85 -7.55
CA VAL A 240 18.93 9.66 -6.17
C VAL A 240 20.11 9.84 -5.22
N LEU A 241 19.99 10.73 -4.24
CA LEU A 241 20.93 10.83 -3.14
C LEU A 241 20.62 9.76 -2.09
N ILE A 242 21.49 8.77 -1.95
CA ILE A 242 21.32 7.70 -0.96
C ILE A 242 22.26 7.96 0.22
N ARG A 243 21.67 8.02 1.42
CA ARG A 243 22.37 8.22 2.69
C ARG A 243 22.25 6.95 3.51
N HIS A 244 23.37 6.25 3.71
CA HIS A 244 23.43 5.04 4.50
C HIS A 244 23.84 5.33 5.94
N ASN A 245 23.47 4.44 6.88
CA ASN A 245 23.74 4.57 8.31
C ASN A 245 23.22 5.89 8.89
N GLU A 246 22.15 6.44 8.34
CA GLU A 246 21.59 7.71 8.75
C GLU A 246 20.20 7.49 9.35
N GLN A 247 19.95 8.08 10.49
CA GLN A 247 18.69 7.99 11.21
C GLN A 247 18.12 9.38 11.42
N ILE A 248 16.81 9.52 11.20
CA ILE A 248 16.09 10.77 11.49
C ILE A 248 15.84 10.83 13.01
N ASP A 249 16.26 11.92 13.62
CA ASP A 249 16.00 12.25 15.02
C ASP A 249 14.60 12.86 15.17
N HIS A 250 14.35 13.95 14.44
CA HIS A 250 13.07 14.63 14.43
C HIS A 250 12.83 15.37 13.11
N LEU A 251 11.63 15.90 12.95
CA LEU A 251 11.27 16.76 11.82
C LEU A 251 11.10 18.20 12.32
N GLU A 252 11.78 19.14 11.68
CA GLU A 252 11.42 20.55 11.75
C GLU A 252 10.29 20.81 10.75
N THR A 253 9.16 21.31 11.28
CA THR A 253 7.95 21.50 10.49
C THR A 253 7.76 22.97 10.17
N HIS A 254 7.49 23.28 8.91
CA HIS A 254 7.19 24.60 8.38
C HIS A 254 5.86 24.53 7.61
N ASP A 255 5.23 25.65 7.36
CA ASP A 255 3.91 25.68 6.69
C ASP A 255 3.91 24.96 5.34
N ASP A 256 4.97 25.11 4.55
CA ASP A 256 5.05 24.60 3.18
C ASP A 256 6.00 23.41 2.96
N TYR A 257 6.82 23.07 3.96
CA TYR A 257 7.77 21.97 3.87
C TYR A 257 8.11 21.38 5.24
N VAL A 258 8.77 20.24 5.23
CA VAL A 258 9.38 19.64 6.40
C VAL A 258 10.87 19.40 6.15
N GLU A 259 11.68 19.56 7.18
CA GLU A 259 13.11 19.32 7.15
C GLU A 259 13.47 18.25 8.19
N PRO A 260 14.02 17.10 7.76
CA PRO A 260 14.47 16.10 8.70
C PRO A 260 15.81 16.49 9.28
N VAL A 261 15.92 16.48 10.58
CA VAL A 261 17.17 16.50 11.31
C VAL A 261 17.62 15.06 11.50
N SER A 262 18.75 14.72 10.92
CA SER A 262 19.27 13.36 10.93
C SER A 262 20.69 13.31 11.47
N TYR A 263 21.08 12.15 11.97
CA TYR A 263 22.43 11.89 12.41
C TYR A 263 22.95 10.57 11.81
N THR A 264 24.25 10.53 11.55
CA THR A 264 24.90 9.32 11.05
C THR A 264 25.25 8.42 12.24
N THR A 265 24.78 7.20 12.21
CA THR A 265 25.15 6.18 13.21
C THR A 265 26.40 5.46 12.75
N PHE A 266 27.55 5.79 13.34
CA PHE A 266 28.76 4.99 13.19
C PHE A 266 28.69 3.78 14.13
N HIS A 267 28.09 2.70 13.69
CA HIS A 267 28.27 1.40 14.32
C HIS A 267 29.29 0.61 13.51
N ASN A 268 30.56 0.96 13.69
CA ASN A 268 31.63 0.03 13.38
C ASN A 268 32.46 -0.18 14.65
N PRO A 269 32.24 -1.30 15.39
CA PRO A 269 33.06 -1.65 16.54
C PRO A 269 34.52 -1.94 16.18
N ASP A 270 34.88 -2.01 14.88
CA ASP A 270 36.21 -2.35 14.40
C ASP A 270 37.10 -1.14 14.07
N TYR A 271 36.63 0.11 14.32
CA TYR A 271 37.41 1.30 14.22
C TYR A 271 37.69 1.94 15.61
N ILE A 272 38.27 1.15 16.51
CA ILE A 272 39.07 1.66 17.62
C ILE A 272 40.49 1.22 17.33
N GLY A 273 41.19 2.07 16.63
CA GLY A 273 42.64 1.98 16.43
C GLY A 273 43.28 3.27 16.88
#